data_7d584339e6d552c7bc8a0b8e71bbcc9c
#
_entry.id   7d584339e6d552c7bc8a0b8e71bbcc9c
#
_cell.length_a   1.000
_cell.length_b   1.000
_cell.length_c   1.000
_cell.angle_alpha   90.00
_cell.angle_beta   90.00
_cell.angle_gamma   90.00
#
_symmetry.space_group_name_H-M   'P 1'
#
loop_
_entity.id
_entity.type
_entity.pdbx_description
1 polymer ?
#
loop_
_entity_poly.entity_id
_entity_poly.type
_entity_poly.pdbx_seq_one_letter_code
_entity_poly.pdbx_strand_id
1 'polypeptide(L)'
;MKLQPGREAVVRVAVATLWATPEAVRPVDRPALAPRTDIPAWVAGMDTDQRVGECVLSQLLLGERVLVTELRPDGWARVVAVEQPAAELDPRGYPGWLPTAHLAPADPAAPAGEPLVVDAGVTALHAAPNGPVVVPGVVLGTRLIPADGPVDGWRPVHASGHPGPLWIPEADVVPLPTGQPEPGEVLAVAERLRDVVYIWGGVSSHGIDCSGLVHLAWRRFGVTLPRDADDQAEATAPVPLGEEHPGDLYFFARPGRPIHHVGIVTAEPGGDRRMLHACYRQRRVLEEQLPADRAATLVAVRRV
;
A
#
# COMPACT_ATOMS: atom_id res chain seq x y z
N MET A 1 3.01 -7.75 -26.01
CA MET A 1 2.66 -6.31 -26.24
C MET A 1 3.76 -5.44 -25.67
N LYS A 2 3.84 -4.14 -26.04
CA LYS A 2 4.79 -3.17 -25.49
C LYS A 2 4.02 -2.13 -24.69
N LEU A 3 4.67 -1.52 -23.68
CA LEU A 3 4.13 -0.36 -22.99
C LEU A 3 3.89 0.78 -23.98
N GLN A 4 2.79 1.51 -23.83
CA GLN A 4 2.41 2.62 -24.70
C GLN A 4 1.69 3.71 -23.89
N PRO A 5 1.96 5.00 -24.12
CA PRO A 5 1.16 6.09 -23.57
C PRO A 5 -0.31 5.95 -23.94
N GLY A 6 -1.20 6.28 -23.00
CA GLY A 6 -2.66 6.13 -23.14
C GLY A 6 -3.18 4.70 -22.95
N ARG A 7 -2.32 3.76 -22.59
CA ARG A 7 -2.70 2.36 -22.32
C ARG A 7 -2.46 1.98 -20.86
N GLU A 8 -3.26 1.06 -20.37
CA GLU A 8 -3.04 0.45 -19.06
C GLU A 8 -1.85 -0.50 -19.08
N ALA A 9 -1.17 -0.53 -17.95
CA ALA A 9 -0.13 -1.48 -17.60
C ALA A 9 -0.37 -1.99 -16.18
N VAL A 10 0.33 -3.04 -15.79
CA VAL A 10 0.24 -3.63 -14.46
C VAL A 10 1.62 -3.72 -13.82
N VAL A 11 1.68 -3.56 -12.52
CA VAL A 11 2.89 -3.75 -11.73
C VAL A 11 3.26 -5.24 -11.74
N ARG A 12 4.52 -5.57 -12.09
CA ARG A 12 5.03 -6.94 -12.21
C ARG A 12 6.02 -7.36 -11.13
N VAL A 13 6.41 -6.44 -10.26
CA VAL A 13 7.29 -6.69 -9.11
C VAL A 13 6.47 -6.70 -7.83
N ALA A 14 6.99 -7.30 -6.76
CA ALA A 14 6.24 -7.42 -5.50
C ALA A 14 5.76 -6.06 -4.96
N VAL A 15 6.67 -5.09 -4.93
CA VAL A 15 6.39 -3.70 -4.55
C VAL A 15 7.17 -2.79 -5.49
N ALA A 16 6.47 -1.89 -6.18
CA ALA A 16 7.05 -0.84 -7.00
C ALA A 16 6.94 0.51 -6.29
N THR A 17 8.03 1.24 -6.18
CA THR A 17 8.04 2.58 -5.57
C THR A 17 7.73 3.64 -6.60
N LEU A 18 6.70 4.45 -6.35
CA LEU A 18 6.27 5.57 -7.19
C LEU A 18 7.06 6.82 -6.80
N TRP A 19 7.81 7.36 -7.75
CA TRP A 19 8.73 8.46 -7.53
C TRP A 19 8.16 9.80 -7.99
N ALA A 20 8.53 10.89 -7.30
CA ALA A 20 8.13 12.24 -7.68
C ALA A 20 8.69 12.62 -9.06
N THR A 21 9.97 12.37 -9.31
CA THR A 21 10.63 12.49 -10.61
C THR A 21 11.76 11.45 -10.72
N PRO A 22 12.18 11.09 -11.94
CA PRO A 22 13.35 10.24 -12.14
C PRO A 22 14.64 10.82 -11.54
N GLU A 23 14.76 12.15 -11.53
CA GLU A 23 15.92 12.89 -11.02
C GLU A 23 15.97 12.96 -9.49
N ALA A 24 14.86 12.69 -8.79
CA ALA A 24 14.79 12.69 -7.34
C ALA A 24 15.42 11.43 -6.69
N VAL A 25 15.76 10.44 -7.52
CA VAL A 25 16.32 9.16 -7.08
C VAL A 25 17.74 9.34 -6.55
N ARG A 26 18.04 8.70 -5.41
CA ARG A 26 19.32 8.79 -4.71
C ARG A 26 20.13 7.49 -4.90
N PRO A 27 21.45 7.49 -4.70
CA PRO A 27 22.26 6.27 -4.79
C PRO A 27 21.80 5.12 -3.88
N VAL A 28 21.22 5.45 -2.70
CA VAL A 28 20.67 4.47 -1.74
C VAL A 28 19.41 3.78 -2.29
N ASP A 29 18.74 4.34 -3.29
CA ASP A 29 17.47 3.84 -3.82
C ASP A 29 17.65 2.71 -4.87
N ARG A 30 18.89 2.36 -5.24
CA ARG A 30 19.19 1.30 -6.22
C ARG A 30 18.44 -0.02 -6.00
N PRO A 31 18.31 -0.56 -4.78
CA PRO A 31 17.59 -1.82 -4.56
C PRO A 31 16.08 -1.70 -4.91
N ALA A 32 15.45 -0.54 -4.67
CA ALA A 32 14.06 -0.30 -5.03
C ALA A 32 13.84 -0.09 -6.54
N LEU A 33 14.90 0.19 -7.31
CA LEU A 33 14.86 0.42 -8.76
C LEU A 33 15.25 -0.81 -9.57
N ALA A 34 15.78 -1.85 -8.92
CA ALA A 34 16.21 -3.06 -9.61
C ALA A 34 15.03 -3.71 -10.36
N PRO A 35 15.25 -4.36 -11.52
CA PRO A 35 14.19 -5.09 -12.24
C PRO A 35 13.50 -6.17 -11.39
N ARG A 36 14.18 -6.64 -10.36
CA ARG A 36 13.66 -7.45 -9.25
C ARG A 36 13.92 -6.65 -7.99
N THR A 37 12.90 -5.94 -7.52
CA THR A 37 13.03 -5.03 -6.37
C THR A 37 13.47 -5.77 -5.10
N ASP A 38 14.35 -5.12 -4.31
CA ASP A 38 14.74 -5.57 -2.98
C ASP A 38 14.40 -4.46 -1.97
N ILE A 39 13.13 -4.39 -1.61
CA ILE A 39 12.63 -3.36 -0.69
C ILE A 39 13.23 -3.52 0.71
N PRO A 40 13.39 -4.73 1.29
CA PRO A 40 14.11 -4.88 2.54
C PRO A 40 15.54 -4.30 2.53
N ALA A 41 16.32 -4.58 1.49
CA ALA A 41 17.67 -4.01 1.36
C ALA A 41 17.65 -2.49 1.20
N TRP A 42 16.69 -1.96 0.44
CA TRP A 42 16.48 -0.51 0.31
C TRP A 42 16.19 0.14 1.67
N VAL A 43 15.23 -0.41 2.42
CA VAL A 43 14.86 0.09 3.75
C VAL A 43 16.02 0.03 4.73
N ALA A 44 16.76 -1.09 4.74
CA ALA A 44 17.93 -1.27 5.61
C ALA A 44 19.09 -0.33 5.25
N GLY A 45 19.23 0.04 3.97
CA GLY A 45 20.27 0.93 3.49
C GLY A 45 20.04 2.41 3.77
N MET A 46 18.78 2.82 4.05
CA MET A 46 18.43 4.21 4.33
C MET A 46 18.66 4.58 5.79
N ASP A 47 19.22 5.75 6.03
CA ASP A 47 19.20 6.39 7.34
C ASP A 47 17.81 6.97 7.68
N THR A 48 17.67 7.51 8.88
CA THR A 48 16.39 8.01 9.40
C THR A 48 15.83 9.17 8.58
N ASP A 49 16.68 10.06 8.08
CA ASP A 49 16.24 11.22 7.30
C ASP A 49 15.91 10.85 5.86
N GLN A 50 16.65 9.89 5.29
CA GLN A 50 16.38 9.36 3.95
C GLN A 50 15.02 8.66 3.85
N ARG A 51 14.53 8.06 4.96
CA ARG A 51 13.21 7.40 5.01
C ARG A 51 12.03 8.35 4.98
N VAL A 52 12.25 9.64 5.19
CA VAL A 52 11.19 10.66 5.24
C VAL A 52 11.33 11.72 4.16
N GLY A 53 12.18 11.47 3.18
CA GLY A 53 12.36 12.37 2.03
C GLY A 53 11.19 12.31 1.06
N GLU A 54 10.78 13.47 0.53
CA GLU A 54 9.63 13.63 -0.38
C GLU A 54 9.87 13.12 -1.81
N CYS A 55 10.96 12.38 -2.06
CA CYS A 55 11.23 11.79 -3.37
C CYS A 55 10.33 10.59 -3.69
N VAL A 56 9.77 9.95 -2.67
CA VAL A 56 8.80 8.86 -2.80
C VAL A 56 7.40 9.42 -2.61
N LEU A 57 6.49 9.12 -3.54
CA LEU A 57 5.10 9.53 -3.48
C LEU A 57 4.21 8.44 -2.90
N SER A 58 4.40 7.20 -3.38
CA SER A 58 3.63 6.04 -2.97
C SER A 58 4.38 4.74 -3.30
N GLN A 59 3.77 3.62 -2.97
CA GLN A 59 4.15 2.28 -3.44
C GLN A 59 2.94 1.60 -4.06
N LEU A 60 3.19 0.75 -5.07
CA LEU A 60 2.19 -0.09 -5.72
C LEU A 60 2.56 -1.56 -5.53
N LEU A 61 1.56 -2.39 -5.30
CA LEU A 61 1.74 -3.83 -5.12
C LEU A 61 1.63 -4.58 -6.44
N LEU A 62 2.15 -5.80 -6.49
CA LEU A 62 2.05 -6.69 -7.65
C LEU A 62 0.60 -6.78 -8.16
N GLY A 63 0.43 -6.58 -9.46
CA GLY A 63 -0.87 -6.63 -10.12
C GLY A 63 -1.64 -5.32 -10.12
N GLU A 64 -1.25 -4.29 -9.34
CA GLU A 64 -1.92 -2.99 -9.41
C GLU A 64 -1.83 -2.38 -10.81
N ARG A 65 -2.95 -1.81 -11.24
CA ARG A 65 -3.07 -1.19 -12.56
C ARG A 65 -2.60 0.25 -12.55
N VAL A 66 -1.95 0.61 -13.63
CA VAL A 66 -1.54 2.00 -13.89
C VAL A 66 -1.93 2.40 -15.31
N LEU A 67 -2.28 3.67 -15.50
CA LEU A 67 -2.39 4.27 -16.81
C LEU A 67 -1.04 4.90 -17.16
N VAL A 68 -0.39 4.41 -18.22
CA VAL A 68 0.85 5.02 -18.72
C VAL A 68 0.52 6.32 -19.44
N THR A 69 1.10 7.43 -19.02
CA THR A 69 0.87 8.76 -19.64
C THR A 69 2.05 9.23 -20.48
N GLU A 70 3.28 8.78 -20.14
CA GLU A 70 4.51 9.12 -20.85
C GLU A 70 5.52 7.97 -20.74
N LEU A 71 6.37 7.81 -21.75
CA LEU A 71 7.53 6.91 -21.72
C LEU A 71 8.77 7.70 -22.07
N ARG A 72 9.82 7.59 -21.23
CA ARG A 72 11.12 8.20 -21.47
C ARG A 72 12.11 7.17 -22.05
N PRO A 73 13.05 7.62 -22.92
CA PRO A 73 14.08 6.73 -23.48
C PRO A 73 15.03 6.11 -22.44
N ASP A 74 15.16 6.74 -21.28
CA ASP A 74 16.01 6.31 -20.17
C ASP A 74 15.38 5.24 -19.26
N GLY A 75 14.24 4.66 -19.67
CA GLY A 75 13.61 3.55 -18.98
C GLY A 75 12.60 3.95 -17.89
N TRP A 76 12.08 5.17 -17.92
CA TRP A 76 11.04 5.64 -17.02
C TRP A 76 9.68 5.77 -17.71
N ALA A 77 8.63 5.51 -16.95
CA ALA A 77 7.25 5.75 -17.33
C ALA A 77 6.60 6.72 -16.34
N ARG A 78 5.96 7.77 -16.84
CA ARG A 78 5.00 8.54 -16.05
C ARG A 78 3.68 7.78 -16.06
N VAL A 79 3.11 7.59 -14.90
CA VAL A 79 1.90 6.78 -14.72
C VAL A 79 0.91 7.47 -13.80
N VAL A 80 -0.34 6.99 -13.86
CA VAL A 80 -1.39 7.26 -12.86
C VAL A 80 -1.78 5.93 -12.24
N ALA A 81 -1.59 5.77 -10.94
CA ALA A 81 -1.97 4.57 -10.19
C ALA A 81 -3.49 4.58 -9.96
N VAL A 82 -4.23 3.83 -10.78
CA VAL A 82 -5.70 3.92 -10.84
C VAL A 82 -6.42 3.31 -9.63
N GLU A 83 -5.71 2.51 -8.83
CA GLU A 83 -6.24 1.92 -7.60
C GLU A 83 -5.89 2.74 -6.33
N GLN A 84 -5.27 3.91 -6.51
CA GLN A 84 -4.93 4.84 -5.43
C GLN A 84 -5.57 6.21 -5.73
N PRO A 85 -6.82 6.45 -5.31
CA PRO A 85 -7.51 7.72 -5.56
C PRO A 85 -6.73 8.90 -4.96
N ALA A 86 -6.62 9.99 -5.74
CA ALA A 86 -5.95 11.24 -5.38
C ALA A 86 -6.59 12.38 -6.19
N ALA A 87 -7.85 12.70 -5.90
CA ALA A 87 -8.71 13.50 -6.77
C ALA A 87 -8.16 14.90 -7.05
N GLU A 88 -7.46 15.51 -6.09
CA GLU A 88 -6.84 16.83 -6.27
C GLU A 88 -5.60 16.81 -7.16
N LEU A 89 -4.90 15.65 -7.26
CA LEU A 89 -3.71 15.50 -8.10
C LEU A 89 -4.07 15.08 -9.52
N ASP A 90 -4.89 14.03 -9.66
CA ASP A 90 -5.42 13.54 -10.93
C ASP A 90 -6.70 12.73 -10.65
N PRO A 91 -7.86 13.07 -11.27
CA PRO A 91 -9.12 12.36 -11.02
C PRO A 91 -9.09 10.87 -11.42
N ARG A 92 -8.08 10.42 -12.15
CA ARG A 92 -7.90 9.03 -12.56
C ARG A 92 -7.14 8.18 -11.54
N GLY A 93 -6.46 8.80 -10.56
CA GLY A 93 -5.65 8.15 -9.54
C GLY A 93 -4.37 8.92 -9.22
N TYR A 94 -3.41 8.28 -8.58
CA TYR A 94 -2.19 8.92 -8.07
C TYR A 94 -1.10 9.03 -9.16
N PRO A 95 -0.67 10.25 -9.57
CA PRO A 95 0.33 10.42 -10.62
C PRO A 95 1.77 10.30 -10.06
N GLY A 96 2.69 9.77 -10.87
CA GLY A 96 4.10 9.69 -10.51
C GLY A 96 4.93 8.94 -11.56
N TRP A 97 6.15 8.55 -11.19
CA TRP A 97 7.10 7.90 -12.09
C TRP A 97 7.49 6.51 -11.59
N LEU A 98 7.53 5.55 -12.51
CA LEU A 98 8.00 4.18 -12.29
C LEU A 98 9.07 3.79 -13.30
N PRO A 99 10.07 2.94 -12.92
CA PRO A 99 10.89 2.26 -13.91
C PRO A 99 10.01 1.39 -14.83
N THR A 100 10.21 1.46 -16.14
CA THR A 100 9.49 0.61 -17.10
C THR A 100 9.71 -0.88 -16.85
N ALA A 101 10.84 -1.26 -16.25
CA ALA A 101 11.15 -2.61 -15.84
C ALA A 101 10.20 -3.18 -14.76
N HIS A 102 9.50 -2.31 -14.02
CA HIS A 102 8.52 -2.71 -13.01
C HIS A 102 7.11 -2.92 -13.59
N LEU A 103 6.92 -2.64 -14.87
CA LEU A 103 5.63 -2.69 -15.55
C LEU A 103 5.57 -3.79 -16.59
N ALA A 104 4.39 -4.36 -16.77
CA ALA A 104 4.02 -5.16 -17.92
C ALA A 104 2.79 -4.54 -18.58
N PRO A 105 2.63 -4.63 -19.91
CA PRO A 105 1.39 -4.22 -20.56
C PRO A 105 0.22 -4.99 -19.95
N ALA A 106 -0.92 -4.33 -19.74
CA ALA A 106 -2.14 -5.01 -19.36
C ALA A 106 -2.54 -6.01 -20.47
N ASP A 107 -2.88 -7.23 -20.08
CA ASP A 107 -3.35 -8.25 -21.00
C ASP A 107 -4.88 -8.28 -20.98
N PRO A 108 -5.58 -7.93 -22.08
CA PRO A 108 -7.03 -8.04 -22.15
C PRO A 108 -7.55 -9.48 -21.99
N ALA A 109 -6.70 -10.47 -22.24
CA ALA A 109 -7.01 -11.88 -22.07
C ALA A 109 -6.56 -12.42 -20.70
N ALA A 110 -6.15 -11.54 -19.78
CA ALA A 110 -5.77 -11.97 -18.43
C ALA A 110 -6.91 -12.76 -17.77
N PRO A 111 -6.58 -13.84 -17.05
CA PRO A 111 -7.58 -14.61 -16.35
C PRO A 111 -8.43 -13.75 -15.43
N ALA A 112 -9.75 -13.96 -15.50
CA ALA A 112 -10.72 -13.37 -14.62
C ALA A 112 -11.18 -14.41 -13.59
N GLY A 113 -11.48 -13.97 -12.37
CA GLY A 113 -11.94 -14.85 -11.30
C GLY A 113 -12.08 -14.07 -9.99
N GLU A 114 -12.63 -14.72 -8.98
CA GLU A 114 -12.67 -14.18 -7.63
C GLU A 114 -11.23 -14.09 -7.09
N PRO A 115 -10.74 -12.91 -6.76
CA PRO A 115 -9.36 -12.76 -6.34
C PRO A 115 -9.13 -13.35 -4.94
N LEU A 116 -7.94 -13.89 -4.76
CA LEU A 116 -7.34 -14.08 -3.44
C LEU A 116 -6.62 -12.80 -3.03
N VAL A 117 -6.53 -12.55 -1.75
CA VAL A 117 -5.68 -11.51 -1.18
C VAL A 117 -4.62 -12.15 -0.29
N VAL A 118 -3.39 -11.68 -0.43
CA VAL A 118 -2.29 -12.09 0.47
C VAL A 118 -2.60 -11.58 1.88
N ASP A 119 -2.70 -12.51 2.82
CA ASP A 119 -2.93 -12.24 4.23
C ASP A 119 -1.65 -12.30 5.06
N ALA A 120 -0.63 -13.02 4.63
CA ALA A 120 0.69 -12.97 5.24
C ALA A 120 1.30 -11.56 5.18
N GLY A 121 2.04 -11.15 6.21
CA GLY A 121 2.76 -9.87 6.20
C GLY A 121 3.72 -9.80 5.02
N VAL A 122 4.52 -10.85 4.82
CA VAL A 122 5.43 -11.02 3.67
C VAL A 122 5.46 -12.48 3.27
N THR A 123 5.44 -12.74 1.96
CA THR A 123 5.56 -14.08 1.36
C THR A 123 6.31 -14.02 0.03
N ALA A 124 6.28 -15.08 -0.76
CA ALA A 124 6.89 -15.13 -2.08
C ALA A 124 6.06 -15.97 -3.05
N LEU A 125 6.22 -15.71 -4.36
CA LEU A 125 5.72 -16.60 -5.39
C LEU A 125 6.84 -17.51 -5.92
N HIS A 126 6.53 -18.78 -6.09
CA HIS A 126 7.46 -19.85 -6.46
C HIS A 126 7.15 -20.41 -7.85
N ALA A 127 8.15 -20.97 -8.52
CA ALA A 127 7.96 -21.63 -9.80
C ALA A 127 7.17 -22.96 -9.71
N ALA A 128 7.20 -23.59 -8.54
CA ALA A 128 6.49 -24.85 -8.21
C ALA A 128 6.35 -24.93 -6.68
N PRO A 129 5.50 -25.82 -6.14
CA PRO A 129 5.48 -26.15 -4.71
C PRO A 129 6.87 -26.47 -4.20
N ASN A 130 7.33 -25.79 -3.12
CA ASN A 130 8.69 -25.89 -2.57
C ASN A 130 9.83 -25.60 -3.57
N GLY A 131 9.49 -25.03 -4.73
CA GLY A 131 10.46 -24.71 -5.80
C GLY A 131 11.15 -23.36 -5.60
N PRO A 132 11.95 -22.95 -6.60
CA PRO A 132 12.66 -21.66 -6.55
C PRO A 132 11.71 -20.46 -6.45
N VAL A 133 12.12 -19.45 -5.70
CA VAL A 133 11.41 -18.17 -5.59
C VAL A 133 11.54 -17.38 -6.90
N VAL A 134 10.41 -16.99 -7.47
CA VAL A 134 10.31 -16.17 -8.69
C VAL A 134 10.09 -14.70 -8.31
N VAL A 135 9.11 -14.42 -7.43
CA VAL A 135 8.81 -13.07 -6.95
C VAL A 135 8.95 -13.06 -5.42
N PRO A 136 10.07 -12.57 -4.89
CA PRO A 136 10.27 -12.42 -3.46
C PRO A 136 9.57 -11.18 -2.94
N GLY A 137 9.22 -11.19 -1.65
CA GLY A 137 8.76 -9.99 -0.94
C GLY A 137 7.35 -9.55 -1.31
N VAL A 138 6.49 -10.47 -1.76
CA VAL A 138 5.06 -10.22 -1.92
C VAL A 138 4.45 -9.96 -0.55
N VAL A 139 3.60 -8.94 -0.44
CA VAL A 139 3.17 -8.39 0.84
C VAL A 139 1.66 -8.45 1.03
N LEU A 140 1.24 -8.29 2.28
CA LEU A 140 -0.16 -8.11 2.69
C LEU A 140 -0.91 -7.18 1.73
N GLY A 141 -2.15 -7.54 1.39
CA GLY A 141 -3.02 -6.74 0.51
C GLY A 141 -2.77 -6.93 -1.00
N THR A 142 -1.74 -7.70 -1.41
CA THR A 142 -1.54 -8.09 -2.81
C THR A 142 -2.70 -8.97 -3.28
N ARG A 143 -3.30 -8.64 -4.43
CA ARG A 143 -4.41 -9.41 -5.02
C ARG A 143 -3.91 -10.32 -6.13
N LEU A 144 -4.32 -11.58 -6.11
CA LEU A 144 -3.89 -12.61 -7.04
C LEU A 144 -5.12 -13.39 -7.56
N ILE A 145 -5.12 -13.74 -8.82
CA ILE A 145 -6.19 -14.59 -9.39
C ILE A 145 -5.77 -16.07 -9.29
N PRO A 146 -6.54 -16.92 -8.62
CA PRO A 146 -6.23 -18.34 -8.58
C PRO A 146 -6.25 -18.95 -9.99
N ALA A 147 -5.26 -19.80 -10.28
CA ALA A 147 -5.19 -20.52 -11.55
C ALA A 147 -5.89 -21.88 -11.46
N ASP A 148 -5.92 -22.46 -10.26
CA ASP A 148 -6.58 -23.75 -9.96
C ASP A 148 -6.78 -23.89 -8.44
N GLY A 149 -7.36 -25.03 -8.00
CA GLY A 149 -7.47 -25.41 -6.59
C GLY A 149 -6.12 -25.62 -5.91
N PRO A 150 -6.09 -25.66 -4.55
CA PRO A 150 -4.87 -25.89 -3.81
C PRO A 150 -4.39 -27.34 -3.94
N VAL A 151 -3.07 -27.55 -3.95
CA VAL A 151 -2.43 -28.85 -3.98
C VAL A 151 -1.32 -28.88 -2.92
N ASP A 152 -1.38 -29.84 -2.02
CA ASP A 152 -0.34 -30.08 -0.98
C ASP A 152 0.07 -28.81 -0.20
N GLY A 153 -0.92 -27.96 0.14
CA GLY A 153 -0.69 -26.73 0.91
C GLY A 153 -0.17 -25.54 0.06
N TRP A 154 -0.22 -25.65 -1.26
CA TRP A 154 0.15 -24.60 -2.21
C TRP A 154 -1.00 -24.25 -3.14
N ARG A 155 -1.12 -22.96 -3.45
CA ARG A 155 -2.13 -22.41 -4.36
C ARG A 155 -1.44 -21.92 -5.64
N PRO A 156 -1.81 -22.45 -6.83
CA PRO A 156 -1.37 -21.87 -8.09
C PRO A 156 -2.16 -20.58 -8.36
N VAL A 157 -1.44 -19.52 -8.73
CA VAL A 157 -1.98 -18.19 -8.97
C VAL A 157 -1.41 -17.57 -10.24
N HIS A 158 -2.20 -16.74 -10.91
CA HIS A 158 -1.72 -15.86 -11.97
C HIS A 158 -1.11 -14.60 -11.36
N ALA A 159 0.13 -14.32 -11.73
CA ALA A 159 0.84 -13.11 -11.35
C ALA A 159 1.07 -12.23 -12.58
N SER A 160 0.64 -10.98 -12.52
CA SER A 160 0.74 -10.03 -13.62
C SER A 160 2.17 -9.89 -14.13
N GLY A 161 2.35 -9.93 -15.45
CA GLY A 161 3.67 -9.83 -16.10
C GLY A 161 4.56 -11.06 -15.98
N HIS A 162 4.04 -12.19 -15.48
CA HIS A 162 4.72 -13.48 -15.42
C HIS A 162 4.03 -14.51 -16.33
N PRO A 163 4.79 -15.28 -17.13
CA PRO A 163 4.20 -16.32 -17.98
C PRO A 163 3.81 -17.53 -17.14
N GLY A 164 2.57 -17.95 -17.24
CA GLY A 164 2.04 -19.11 -16.53
C GLY A 164 1.81 -18.92 -15.04
N PRO A 165 1.20 -19.90 -14.38
CA PRO A 165 0.94 -19.85 -12.95
C PRO A 165 2.21 -19.92 -12.13
N LEU A 166 2.23 -19.16 -11.02
CA LEU A 166 3.20 -19.27 -9.93
C LEU A 166 2.50 -19.84 -8.70
N TRP A 167 3.26 -20.26 -7.72
CA TRP A 167 2.76 -20.93 -6.53
C TRP A 167 3.02 -20.11 -5.27
N ILE A 168 1.99 -20.03 -4.43
CA ILE A 168 2.05 -19.37 -3.13
C ILE A 168 1.61 -20.38 -2.04
N PRO A 169 2.20 -20.35 -0.81
CA PRO A 169 1.66 -21.16 0.29
C PRO A 169 0.18 -20.83 0.50
N GLU A 170 -0.67 -21.85 0.58
CA GLU A 170 -2.12 -21.69 0.76
C GLU A 170 -2.46 -20.93 2.05
N ALA A 171 -1.66 -21.12 3.09
CA ALA A 171 -1.83 -20.43 4.37
C ALA A 171 -1.57 -18.91 4.31
N ASP A 172 -0.93 -18.42 3.24
CA ASP A 172 -0.56 -17.01 3.09
C ASP A 172 -1.62 -16.19 2.34
N VAL A 173 -2.67 -16.85 1.83
CA VAL A 173 -3.75 -16.21 1.05
C VAL A 173 -5.12 -16.60 1.59
N VAL A 174 -6.07 -15.71 1.38
CA VAL A 174 -7.49 -15.96 1.65
C VAL A 174 -8.34 -15.39 0.52
N PRO A 175 -9.57 -15.86 0.31
CA PRO A 175 -10.51 -15.20 -0.60
C PRO A 175 -10.65 -13.71 -0.25
N LEU A 176 -10.71 -12.85 -1.25
CA LEU A 176 -10.98 -11.42 -1.01
C LEU A 176 -12.42 -11.30 -0.48
N PRO A 177 -12.62 -10.69 0.71
CA PRO A 177 -13.98 -10.51 1.25
C PRO A 177 -14.85 -9.65 0.34
N THR A 178 -16.16 -9.94 0.32
CA THR A 178 -17.17 -9.27 -0.52
C THR A 178 -18.11 -8.41 0.31
N GLY A 179 -17.78 -7.88 1.41
CA GLY A 179 -18.62 -7.03 2.26
C GLY A 179 -17.81 -5.90 2.86
N GLN A 180 -18.51 -4.99 3.55
CA GLN A 180 -17.85 -4.03 4.41
C GLN A 180 -17.23 -4.79 5.59
N PRO A 181 -15.95 -4.56 5.90
CA PRO A 181 -15.31 -5.17 7.06
C PRO A 181 -15.87 -4.57 8.36
N GLU A 182 -15.92 -5.37 9.39
CA GLU A 182 -16.14 -4.85 10.74
C GLU A 182 -14.90 -4.03 11.19
N PRO A 183 -15.08 -2.90 11.89
CA PRO A 183 -13.96 -2.05 12.32
C PRO A 183 -12.87 -2.79 13.09
N GLY A 184 -13.27 -3.78 13.93
CA GLY A 184 -12.33 -4.62 14.67
C GLY A 184 -11.47 -5.52 13.79
N GLU A 185 -11.98 -5.98 12.63
CA GLU A 185 -11.20 -6.80 11.69
C GLU A 185 -10.12 -5.95 11.03
N VAL A 186 -10.45 -4.72 10.64
CA VAL A 186 -9.49 -3.77 10.04
C VAL A 186 -8.41 -3.40 11.05
N LEU A 187 -8.81 -3.10 12.30
CA LEU A 187 -7.87 -2.82 13.38
C LEU A 187 -6.93 -4.00 13.63
N ALA A 188 -7.44 -5.24 13.64
CA ALA A 188 -6.62 -6.43 13.81
C ALA A 188 -5.59 -6.59 12.68
N VAL A 189 -5.93 -6.25 11.44
CA VAL A 189 -4.97 -6.24 10.32
C VAL A 189 -3.92 -5.15 10.51
N ALA A 190 -4.33 -3.94 10.87
CA ALA A 190 -3.41 -2.82 11.12
C ALA A 190 -2.45 -3.11 12.29
N GLU A 191 -2.92 -3.78 13.34
CA GLU A 191 -2.12 -4.18 14.50
C GLU A 191 -0.98 -5.15 14.14
N ARG A 192 -1.16 -6.00 13.12
CA ARG A 192 -0.10 -6.91 12.62
C ARG A 192 1.06 -6.15 12.00
N LEU A 193 0.88 -4.86 11.68
CA LEU A 193 1.91 -3.98 11.14
C LEU A 193 2.65 -3.18 12.24
N ARG A 194 2.42 -3.46 13.54
CA ARG A 194 3.20 -2.85 14.63
C ARG A 194 4.69 -3.05 14.39
N ASP A 195 5.47 -2.07 14.75
CA ASP A 195 6.92 -1.98 14.58
C ASP A 195 7.42 -1.93 13.13
N VAL A 196 6.54 -2.00 12.12
CA VAL A 196 6.94 -1.68 10.74
C VAL A 196 7.50 -0.27 10.70
N VAL A 197 8.65 -0.12 10.06
CA VAL A 197 9.36 1.14 9.96
C VAL A 197 8.55 2.19 9.18
N TYR A 198 8.59 3.45 9.65
CA TYR A 198 8.00 4.56 8.92
C TYR A 198 8.82 4.87 7.67
N ILE A 199 8.17 4.86 6.52
CA ILE A 199 8.73 5.34 5.25
C ILE A 199 7.71 6.25 4.59
N TRP A 200 8.09 7.48 4.29
CA TRP A 200 7.26 8.40 3.53
C TRP A 200 6.87 7.78 2.18
N GLY A 201 5.60 7.79 1.84
CA GLY A 201 5.08 7.14 0.64
C GLY A 201 4.93 5.61 0.76
N GLY A 202 5.28 5.00 1.89
CA GLY A 202 5.21 3.56 2.08
C GLY A 202 3.77 3.01 2.15
N VAL A 203 3.52 1.87 1.48
CA VAL A 203 2.24 1.13 1.48
C VAL A 203 2.49 -0.38 1.61
N SER A 204 3.50 -0.79 2.34
CA SER A 204 3.85 -2.21 2.41
C SER A 204 4.32 -2.62 3.81
N SER A 205 4.29 -3.92 4.08
CA SER A 205 4.85 -4.49 5.31
C SER A 205 6.37 -4.30 5.45
N HIS A 206 7.05 -3.79 4.41
CA HIS A 206 8.46 -3.44 4.48
C HIS A 206 8.71 -2.02 4.98
N GLY A 207 7.72 -1.15 4.87
CA GLY A 207 7.76 0.24 5.32
C GLY A 207 6.46 0.94 4.95
N ILE A 208 5.95 1.78 5.85
CA ILE A 208 4.61 2.33 5.72
C ILE A 208 4.53 3.73 6.32
N ASP A 209 3.73 4.63 5.71
CA ASP A 209 3.37 5.90 6.32
C ASP A 209 1.97 5.88 6.95
N CYS A 210 1.52 7.01 7.49
CA CYS A 210 0.28 7.08 8.25
C CYS A 210 -0.97 6.77 7.40
N SER A 211 -1.10 7.39 6.24
CA SER A 211 -2.22 7.14 5.32
C SER A 211 -2.07 5.82 4.57
N GLY A 212 -0.85 5.37 4.31
CA GLY A 212 -0.56 4.03 3.77
C GLY A 212 -1.00 2.91 4.69
N LEU A 213 -0.85 3.07 6.03
CA LEU A 213 -1.35 2.11 7.01
C LEU A 213 -2.88 1.97 6.92
N VAL A 214 -3.58 3.10 6.86
CA VAL A 214 -5.04 3.13 6.66
C VAL A 214 -5.40 2.51 5.32
N HIS A 215 -4.81 2.99 4.22
CA HIS A 215 -5.06 2.46 2.88
C HIS A 215 -4.87 0.94 2.79
N LEU A 216 -3.75 0.40 3.32
CA LEU A 216 -3.44 -1.02 3.27
C LEU A 216 -4.38 -1.87 4.13
N ALA A 217 -4.74 -1.40 5.33
CA ALA A 217 -5.62 -2.13 6.23
C ALA A 217 -7.01 -2.35 5.61
N TRP A 218 -7.60 -1.33 5.00
CA TRP A 218 -8.88 -1.44 4.29
C TRP A 218 -8.75 -2.19 2.95
N ARG A 219 -7.65 -1.98 2.22
CA ARG A 219 -7.36 -2.72 0.98
C ARG A 219 -7.39 -4.23 1.17
N ARG A 220 -6.93 -4.74 2.33
CA ARG A 220 -6.98 -6.16 2.67
C ARG A 220 -8.41 -6.73 2.58
N PHE A 221 -9.43 -5.90 2.78
CA PHE A 221 -10.85 -6.25 2.70
C PHE A 221 -11.52 -5.83 1.39
N GLY A 222 -10.77 -5.37 0.40
CA GLY A 222 -11.32 -4.94 -0.89
C GLY A 222 -11.79 -3.50 -0.92
N VAL A 223 -11.76 -2.78 0.20
CA VAL A 223 -12.14 -1.37 0.29
C VAL A 223 -10.97 -0.51 -0.21
N THR A 224 -11.24 0.38 -1.16
CA THR A 224 -10.26 1.32 -1.69
C THR A 224 -10.47 2.68 -1.06
N LEU A 225 -9.55 3.09 -0.21
CA LEU A 225 -9.48 4.46 0.33
C LEU A 225 -8.48 5.29 -0.48
N PRO A 226 -8.62 6.63 -0.51
CA PRO A 226 -7.60 7.50 -1.07
C PRO A 226 -6.22 7.27 -0.46
N ARG A 227 -5.17 7.67 -1.20
CA ARG A 227 -3.80 7.46 -0.77
C ARG A 227 -3.36 8.43 0.33
N ASP A 228 -3.73 9.70 0.23
CA ASP A 228 -3.30 10.74 1.14
C ASP A 228 -4.31 11.01 2.25
N ALA A 229 -3.84 11.53 3.39
CA ALA A 229 -4.66 11.65 4.59
C ALA A 229 -5.77 12.70 4.47
N ASP A 230 -5.55 13.78 3.73
CA ASP A 230 -6.55 14.80 3.47
C ASP A 230 -7.68 14.25 2.58
N ASP A 231 -7.34 13.59 1.49
CA ASP A 231 -8.32 12.90 0.63
C ASP A 231 -9.08 11.79 1.41
N GLN A 232 -8.42 11.07 2.33
CA GLN A 232 -9.09 10.09 3.20
C GLN A 232 -10.12 10.74 4.12
N ALA A 233 -9.80 11.92 4.67
CA ALA A 233 -10.74 12.66 5.51
C ALA A 233 -11.97 13.13 4.72
N GLU A 234 -11.81 13.51 3.46
CA GLU A 234 -12.90 13.91 2.59
C GLU A 234 -13.79 12.73 2.15
N ALA A 235 -13.17 11.58 1.90
CA ALA A 235 -13.85 10.38 1.42
C ALA A 235 -14.62 9.61 2.50
N THR A 236 -14.56 10.03 3.77
CA THR A 236 -15.11 9.30 4.92
C THR A 236 -16.16 10.10 5.67
N ALA A 237 -17.08 9.41 6.36
CA ALA A 237 -18.20 10.04 7.05
C ALA A 237 -17.76 10.74 8.36
N PRO A 238 -18.27 11.95 8.68
CA PRO A 238 -17.92 12.62 9.93
C PRO A 238 -18.50 11.91 11.16
N VAL A 239 -17.73 11.85 12.23
CA VAL A 239 -18.13 11.36 13.54
C VAL A 239 -17.97 12.51 14.55
N PRO A 240 -18.98 12.79 15.41
CA PRO A 240 -18.83 13.78 16.47
C PRO A 240 -17.69 13.40 17.43
N LEU A 241 -16.93 14.41 17.84
CA LEU A 241 -15.85 14.19 18.80
C LEU A 241 -16.41 13.73 20.16
N GLY A 242 -15.93 12.61 20.66
CA GLY A 242 -16.43 11.94 21.88
C GLY A 242 -17.36 10.75 21.56
N GLU A 243 -17.73 10.53 20.29
CA GLU A 243 -18.52 9.38 19.81
C GLU A 243 -17.70 8.44 18.94
N GLU A 244 -16.38 8.63 18.95
CA GLU A 244 -15.46 7.76 18.22
C GLU A 244 -15.37 6.36 18.83
N HIS A 245 -15.36 5.33 17.98
CA HIS A 245 -15.19 3.91 18.33
C HIS A 245 -13.89 3.34 17.74
N PRO A 246 -13.37 2.23 18.26
CA PRO A 246 -12.26 1.51 17.65
C PRO A 246 -12.51 1.25 16.16
N GLY A 247 -11.52 1.58 15.32
CA GLY A 247 -11.62 1.52 13.87
C GLY A 247 -11.97 2.83 13.18
N ASP A 248 -12.51 3.83 13.88
CA ASP A 248 -12.63 5.19 13.34
C ASP A 248 -11.25 5.81 13.10
N LEU A 249 -11.21 6.91 12.38
CA LEU A 249 -9.99 7.58 11.98
C LEU A 249 -9.86 8.96 12.66
N TYR A 250 -8.73 9.23 13.31
CA TYR A 250 -8.33 10.56 13.77
C TYR A 250 -7.51 11.26 12.70
N PHE A 251 -7.87 12.52 12.37
CA PHE A 251 -7.14 13.37 11.43
C PHE A 251 -6.59 14.61 12.11
N PHE A 252 -5.35 14.96 11.76
CA PHE A 252 -4.58 16.01 12.41
C PHE A 252 -4.12 17.05 11.41
N ALA A 253 -4.33 18.35 11.77
CA ALA A 253 -3.85 19.49 11.01
C ALA A 253 -3.29 20.56 11.95
N ARG A 254 -2.23 21.24 11.51
CA ARG A 254 -1.76 22.46 12.19
C ARG A 254 -2.68 23.63 11.82
N PRO A 255 -2.83 24.65 12.66
CA PRO A 255 -3.66 25.81 12.34
C PRO A 255 -3.34 26.40 10.96
N GLY A 256 -4.36 26.50 10.10
CA GLY A 256 -4.24 27.05 8.74
C GLY A 256 -3.42 26.20 7.77
N ARG A 257 -3.19 24.91 8.07
CA ARG A 257 -2.51 23.96 7.17
C ARG A 257 -3.42 22.79 6.84
N PRO A 258 -3.19 22.12 5.69
CA PRO A 258 -3.88 20.88 5.36
C PRO A 258 -3.67 19.78 6.41
N ILE A 259 -4.54 18.77 6.39
CA ILE A 259 -4.36 17.54 7.14
C ILE A 259 -3.01 16.92 6.73
N HIS A 260 -2.23 16.50 7.72
CA HIS A 260 -0.89 15.97 7.51
C HIS A 260 -0.65 14.62 8.19
N HIS A 261 -1.66 14.11 8.90
CA HIS A 261 -1.52 12.86 9.64
C HIS A 261 -2.88 12.22 9.90
N VAL A 262 -2.89 10.88 9.95
CA VAL A 262 -4.04 10.04 10.28
C VAL A 262 -3.62 8.91 11.20
N GLY A 263 -4.52 8.44 12.05
CA GLY A 263 -4.37 7.25 12.88
C GLY A 263 -5.70 6.55 13.10
N ILE A 264 -5.68 5.26 13.40
CA ILE A 264 -6.86 4.43 13.66
C ILE A 264 -7.14 4.46 15.14
N VAL A 265 -8.36 4.81 15.53
CA VAL A 265 -8.83 4.82 16.93
C VAL A 265 -8.76 3.41 17.52
N THR A 266 -8.23 3.29 18.73
CA THR A 266 -8.13 2.01 19.45
C THR A 266 -8.86 2.01 20.80
N ALA A 267 -9.29 3.18 21.31
CA ALA A 267 -9.97 3.32 22.58
C ALA A 267 -11.49 3.40 22.39
N GLU A 268 -12.22 2.86 23.37
CA GLU A 268 -13.66 3.02 23.47
C GLU A 268 -14.06 4.46 23.86
N PRO A 269 -15.29 4.91 23.50
CA PRO A 269 -15.79 6.24 23.85
C PRO A 269 -15.73 6.53 25.35
N GLY A 270 -15.32 7.75 25.71
CA GLY A 270 -15.26 8.22 27.10
C GLY A 270 -13.99 7.82 27.86
N GLY A 271 -13.09 7.03 27.26
CA GLY A 271 -11.75 6.76 27.78
C GLY A 271 -10.71 7.77 27.29
N ASP A 272 -9.45 7.54 27.69
CA ASP A 272 -8.31 8.26 27.12
C ASP A 272 -8.18 7.95 25.61
N ARG A 273 -8.08 8.99 24.80
CA ARG A 273 -7.89 8.82 23.35
C ARG A 273 -6.61 8.09 23.04
N ARG A 274 -6.73 7.01 22.31
CA ARG A 274 -5.62 6.17 21.84
C ARG A 274 -5.73 5.92 20.36
N MET A 275 -4.62 5.74 19.67
CA MET A 275 -4.61 5.39 18.25
C MET A 275 -3.45 4.48 17.89
N LEU A 276 -3.67 3.63 16.91
CA LEU A 276 -2.64 2.93 16.16
C LEU A 276 -2.29 3.75 14.91
N HIS A 277 -1.02 4.08 14.72
CA HIS A 277 -0.60 4.85 13.56
C HIS A 277 0.86 4.61 13.19
N ALA A 278 1.23 4.87 11.92
CA ALA A 278 2.63 4.99 11.55
C ALA A 278 3.14 6.37 11.99
N CYS A 279 3.95 6.38 13.05
CA CYS A 279 4.41 7.59 13.71
C CYS A 279 5.66 8.15 13.05
N TYR A 280 5.55 9.34 12.43
CA TYR A 280 6.71 10.05 11.86
C TYR A 280 7.82 10.30 12.91
N ARG A 281 7.46 10.64 14.16
CA ARG A 281 8.43 10.95 15.24
C ARG A 281 9.14 9.71 15.76
N GLN A 282 8.39 8.60 15.97
CA GLN A 282 8.92 7.33 16.48
C GLN A 282 9.46 6.42 15.37
N ARG A 283 9.31 6.85 14.10
CA ARG A 283 9.81 6.14 12.91
C ARG A 283 9.28 4.71 12.73
N ARG A 284 8.11 4.41 13.28
CA ARG A 284 7.47 3.09 13.17
C ARG A 284 5.96 3.16 13.43
N VAL A 285 5.29 2.07 13.13
CA VAL A 285 3.90 1.85 13.56
C VAL A 285 3.86 1.52 15.04
N LEU A 286 3.01 2.21 15.77
CA LEU A 286 2.80 1.96 17.20
C LEU A 286 1.41 2.42 17.63
N GLU A 287 0.95 1.89 18.76
CA GLU A 287 -0.19 2.43 19.47
C GLU A 287 0.29 3.37 20.57
N GLU A 288 -0.34 4.53 20.68
CA GLU A 288 -0.08 5.47 21.77
C GLU A 288 -1.36 6.14 22.28
N GLN A 289 -1.39 6.53 23.53
CA GLN A 289 -2.31 7.54 24.02
C GLN A 289 -1.97 8.86 23.34
N LEU A 290 -2.97 9.66 22.92
CA LEU A 290 -2.71 10.92 22.25
C LEU A 290 -1.93 11.87 23.17
N PRO A 291 -0.67 12.21 22.85
CA PRO A 291 0.05 13.24 23.57
C PRO A 291 -0.66 14.61 23.44
N ALA A 292 -0.56 15.47 24.44
CA ALA A 292 -1.29 16.73 24.49
C ALA A 292 -1.04 17.62 23.25
N ASP A 293 0.20 17.66 22.75
CA ASP A 293 0.56 18.42 21.55
C ASP A 293 -0.08 17.86 20.28
N ARG A 294 -0.28 16.54 20.19
CA ARG A 294 -1.00 15.90 19.08
C ARG A 294 -2.50 16.12 19.23
N ALA A 295 -3.06 15.94 20.44
CA ALA A 295 -4.48 16.18 20.70
C ALA A 295 -4.89 17.63 20.33
N ALA A 296 -4.01 18.61 20.53
CA ALA A 296 -4.23 20.00 20.15
C ALA A 296 -4.31 20.22 18.62
N THR A 297 -3.91 19.26 17.80
CA THR A 297 -3.99 19.29 16.33
C THR A 297 -5.03 18.33 15.75
N LEU A 298 -5.83 17.65 16.59
CA LEU A 298 -6.94 16.82 16.15
C LEU A 298 -8.06 17.71 15.60
N VAL A 299 -8.38 17.56 14.31
CA VAL A 299 -9.35 18.41 13.60
C VAL A 299 -10.58 17.66 13.14
N ALA A 300 -10.50 16.34 13.00
CA ALA A 300 -11.65 15.53 12.58
C ALA A 300 -11.56 14.10 13.10
N VAL A 301 -12.74 13.51 13.30
CA VAL A 301 -12.94 12.06 13.45
C VAL A 301 -13.82 11.60 12.29
N ARG A 302 -13.46 10.49 11.68
CA ARG A 302 -14.16 9.98 10.50
C ARG A 302 -14.36 8.47 10.58
N ARG A 303 -15.38 7.97 9.91
CA ARG A 303 -15.72 6.55 9.76
C ARG A 303 -15.76 6.16 8.29
N VAL A 304 -15.17 5.02 7.95
CA VAL A 304 -15.17 4.44 6.61
C VAL A 304 -16.49 3.76 6.30
#